data_24036051d454c6d04d1f5eb67ec6b57e
#
_entry.id   24036051d454c6d04d1f5eb67ec6b57e
#
_cell.length_a   1.000
_cell.length_b   1.000
_cell.length_c   1.000
_cell.angle_alpha   90.00
_cell.angle_beta   90.00
_cell.angle_gamma   90.00
#
_symmetry.space_group_name_H-M   'P 1'
#
loop_
_entity.id
_entity.type
_entity.pdbx_description
1 polymer ?
#
loop_
_entity_poly.entity_id
_entity_poly.type
_entity_poly.pdbx_seq_one_letter_code
_entity_poly.pdbx_strand_id
1 'polypeptide(L)'
;EKGLASQAKKATRVAAEGMAYATVIDGVGVIVEVNCESDFVAGGPLFNEFVSGVAKVIAKEAPADVDALMACPWYTGKGTVDDAKNELFLSVRENMKVRRFERIEGKCVPYVHMKGKVAVLVELETEASLESVNELGRDVAMQICALNPQYLDESNVPAADVDKEKEIR
;
A
#
# COMPACT_ATOMS: atom_id res chain seq x y z
N GLU A 1 -15.10 -19.35 -17.96
CA GLU A 1 -16.44 -18.75 -17.78
C GLU A 1 -17.01 -19.00 -16.36
N LYS A 2 -16.98 -20.23 -15.82
CA LYS A 2 -17.50 -20.53 -14.46
C LYS A 2 -16.72 -19.81 -13.35
N GLY A 3 -15.44 -19.53 -13.52
CA GLY A 3 -14.59 -18.80 -12.56
C GLY A 3 -14.98 -17.33 -12.40
N LEU A 4 -15.17 -16.63 -13.52
CA LEU A 4 -15.55 -15.20 -13.54
C LEU A 4 -16.96 -14.98 -13.00
N ALA A 5 -17.92 -15.87 -13.31
CA ALA A 5 -19.26 -15.82 -12.72
C ALA A 5 -19.26 -16.04 -11.19
N SER A 6 -18.33 -16.85 -10.67
CA SER A 6 -18.12 -17.04 -9.24
C SER A 6 -17.51 -15.79 -8.60
N GLN A 7 -16.58 -15.14 -9.28
CA GLN A 7 -15.96 -13.90 -8.82
C GLN A 7 -16.97 -12.74 -8.69
N ALA A 8 -17.83 -12.55 -9.72
CA ALA A 8 -18.88 -11.53 -9.70
C ALA A 8 -19.83 -11.71 -8.48
N LYS A 9 -20.18 -12.95 -8.13
CA LYS A 9 -21.00 -13.24 -6.94
C LYS A 9 -20.29 -12.97 -5.62
N LYS A 10 -18.95 -13.01 -5.60
CA LYS A 10 -18.15 -12.78 -4.39
C LYS A 10 -17.64 -11.34 -4.27
N ALA A 11 -17.73 -10.54 -5.33
CA ALA A 11 -17.24 -9.16 -5.36
C ALA A 11 -17.90 -8.25 -4.30
N THR A 12 -19.09 -8.61 -3.81
CA THR A 12 -19.81 -7.88 -2.75
C THR A 12 -19.44 -8.30 -1.33
N ARG A 13 -18.60 -9.36 -1.16
CA ARG A 13 -18.18 -9.78 0.17
C ARG A 13 -17.21 -8.79 0.76
N VAL A 14 -17.31 -8.59 2.08
CA VAL A 14 -16.44 -7.67 2.80
C VAL A 14 -15.02 -8.24 2.82
N ALA A 15 -14.08 -7.46 2.28
CA ALA A 15 -12.65 -7.73 2.34
C ALA A 15 -12.05 -6.79 3.39
N ALA A 16 -12.09 -7.21 4.66
CA ALA A 16 -11.67 -6.41 5.81
C ALA A 16 -10.24 -6.71 6.27
N GLU A 17 -9.70 -7.87 5.87
CA GLU A 17 -8.32 -8.26 6.08
C GLU A 17 -7.45 -7.82 4.90
N GLY A 18 -6.17 -8.12 4.93
CA GLY A 18 -5.24 -7.81 3.84
C GLY A 18 -3.89 -7.36 4.33
N MET A 19 -3.21 -6.60 3.47
CA MET A 19 -1.86 -6.11 3.70
C MET A 19 -1.71 -4.67 3.25
N ALA A 20 -1.08 -3.84 4.09
CA ALA A 20 -0.41 -2.61 3.70
C ALA A 20 1.06 -2.92 3.44
N TYR A 21 1.59 -2.49 2.31
CA TYR A 21 2.96 -2.75 1.90
C TYR A 21 3.65 -1.48 1.44
N ALA A 22 4.84 -1.22 1.95
CA ALA A 22 5.68 -0.10 1.54
C ALA A 22 7.05 -0.61 1.09
N THR A 23 7.56 -0.05 0.02
CA THR A 23 8.86 -0.44 -0.55
C THR A 23 9.46 0.70 -1.37
N VAL A 24 10.75 0.58 -1.71
CA VAL A 24 11.41 1.43 -2.70
C VAL A 24 11.93 0.56 -3.83
N ILE A 25 11.59 0.90 -5.06
CA ILE A 25 11.97 0.18 -6.28
C ILE A 25 12.59 1.19 -7.24
N ASP A 26 13.86 0.99 -7.59
CA ASP A 26 14.61 1.87 -8.51
C ASP A 26 14.53 3.37 -8.12
N GLY A 27 14.58 3.67 -6.80
CA GLY A 27 14.50 5.03 -6.28
C GLY A 27 13.08 5.59 -6.15
N VAL A 28 12.06 4.80 -6.49
CA VAL A 28 10.65 5.19 -6.37
C VAL A 28 10.05 4.56 -5.13
N GLY A 29 9.53 5.37 -4.21
CA GLY A 29 8.75 4.94 -3.06
C GLY A 29 7.34 4.55 -3.47
N VAL A 30 6.87 3.40 -2.99
CA VAL A 30 5.51 2.91 -3.21
C VAL A 30 4.93 2.45 -1.88
N ILE A 31 3.72 2.87 -1.59
CA ILE A 31 2.89 2.29 -0.53
C ILE A 31 1.55 1.88 -1.12
N VAL A 32 1.09 0.67 -0.81
CA VAL A 32 -0.15 0.11 -1.36
C VAL A 32 -0.92 -0.67 -0.30
N GLU A 33 -2.24 -0.59 -0.34
CA GLU A 33 -3.16 -1.38 0.47
C GLU A 33 -3.96 -2.33 -0.43
N VAL A 34 -3.85 -3.63 -0.15
CA VAL A 34 -4.63 -4.68 -0.81
C VAL A 34 -5.40 -5.45 0.24
N ASN A 35 -6.72 -5.55 0.06
CA ASN A 35 -7.61 -6.24 0.98
C ASN A 35 -8.04 -7.61 0.45
N CYS A 36 -8.31 -8.53 1.37
CA CYS A 36 -8.91 -9.86 1.15
C CYS A 36 -9.88 -10.20 2.29
N GLU A 37 -10.54 -11.37 2.22
CA GLU A 37 -11.56 -11.72 3.21
C GLU A 37 -10.96 -12.25 4.52
N SER A 38 -9.83 -12.99 4.47
CA SER A 38 -9.23 -13.63 5.64
C SER A 38 -7.76 -13.26 5.87
N ASP A 39 -7.33 -13.31 7.12
CA ASP A 39 -5.95 -13.18 7.54
C ASP A 39 -5.08 -14.35 7.06
N PHE A 40 -5.67 -15.52 6.86
CA PHE A 40 -5.00 -16.69 6.31
C PHE A 40 -4.51 -16.43 4.87
N VAL A 41 -5.37 -15.86 4.01
CA VAL A 41 -4.97 -15.46 2.65
C VAL A 41 -3.98 -14.30 2.69
N ALA A 42 -4.22 -13.28 3.54
CA ALA A 42 -3.31 -12.14 3.71
C ALA A 42 -1.89 -12.57 4.09
N GLY A 43 -1.74 -13.60 4.93
CA GLY A 43 -0.46 -14.17 5.34
C GLY A 43 0.14 -15.15 4.32
N GLY A 44 -0.60 -15.51 3.27
CA GLY A 44 -0.20 -16.53 2.29
C GLY A 44 0.82 -16.04 1.25
N PRO A 45 1.69 -16.91 0.73
CA PRO A 45 2.75 -16.51 -0.20
C PRO A 45 2.20 -15.98 -1.53
N LEU A 46 1.11 -16.53 -2.06
CA LEU A 46 0.51 -16.07 -3.33
C LEU A 46 -0.03 -14.64 -3.22
N PHE A 47 -0.66 -14.30 -2.10
CA PHE A 47 -1.15 -12.95 -1.85
C PHE A 47 0.01 -11.95 -1.68
N ASN A 48 1.05 -12.34 -0.95
CA ASN A 48 2.25 -11.51 -0.76
C ASN A 48 2.99 -11.26 -2.09
N GLU A 49 3.08 -12.28 -2.95
CA GLU A 49 3.65 -12.16 -4.30
C GLU A 49 2.84 -11.18 -5.16
N PHE A 50 1.52 -11.28 -5.11
CA PHE A 50 0.63 -10.35 -5.82
C PHE A 50 0.81 -8.91 -5.34
N VAL A 51 0.81 -8.66 -4.02
CA VAL A 51 1.01 -7.32 -3.45
C VAL A 51 2.37 -6.73 -3.85
N SER A 52 3.43 -7.53 -3.77
CA SER A 52 4.77 -7.13 -4.23
C SER A 52 4.81 -6.84 -5.74
N GLY A 53 4.10 -7.64 -6.55
CA GLY A 53 3.97 -7.43 -7.99
C GLY A 53 3.22 -6.14 -8.32
N VAL A 54 2.13 -5.85 -7.61
CA VAL A 54 1.38 -4.59 -7.73
C VAL A 54 2.29 -3.39 -7.44
N ALA A 55 3.11 -3.45 -6.38
CA ALA A 55 4.06 -2.38 -6.07
C ALA A 55 5.09 -2.16 -7.20
N LYS A 56 5.58 -3.23 -7.84
CA LYS A 56 6.48 -3.13 -9.01
C LYS A 56 5.81 -2.45 -10.20
N VAL A 57 4.54 -2.75 -10.46
CA VAL A 57 3.77 -2.10 -11.53
C VAL A 57 3.58 -0.62 -11.22
N ILE A 58 3.19 -0.27 -9.99
CA ILE A 58 3.02 1.14 -9.58
C ILE A 58 4.33 1.92 -9.76
N ALA A 59 5.46 1.37 -9.32
CA ALA A 59 6.76 2.02 -9.46
C ALA A 59 7.10 2.32 -10.91
N LYS A 60 6.88 1.34 -11.81
CA LYS A 60 7.30 1.38 -13.20
C LYS A 60 6.33 2.17 -14.09
N GLU A 61 5.04 1.90 -14.00
CA GLU A 61 4.04 2.40 -14.94
C GLU A 61 3.40 3.74 -14.49
N ALA A 62 3.60 4.15 -13.22
CA ALA A 62 3.09 5.41 -12.65
C ALA A 62 1.60 5.66 -12.94
N PRO A 63 0.70 4.70 -12.64
CA PRO A 63 -0.73 4.86 -12.89
C PRO A 63 -1.31 6.02 -12.08
N ALA A 64 -2.30 6.72 -12.67
CA ALA A 64 -2.92 7.88 -12.04
C ALA A 64 -3.86 7.51 -10.88
N ASP A 65 -4.47 6.33 -10.93
CA ASP A 65 -5.42 5.81 -9.96
C ASP A 65 -5.50 4.28 -10.00
N VAL A 66 -6.36 3.71 -9.16
CA VAL A 66 -6.53 2.25 -9.07
C VAL A 66 -7.10 1.66 -10.38
N ASP A 67 -8.00 2.36 -11.05
CA ASP A 67 -8.61 1.86 -12.29
C ASP A 67 -7.55 1.79 -13.41
N ALA A 68 -6.72 2.83 -13.53
CA ALA A 68 -5.58 2.83 -14.44
C ALA A 68 -4.56 1.74 -14.09
N LEU A 69 -4.26 1.55 -12.79
CA LEU A 69 -3.38 0.48 -12.31
C LEU A 69 -3.86 -0.90 -12.73
N MET A 70 -5.16 -1.18 -12.60
CA MET A 70 -5.71 -2.50 -12.95
C MET A 70 -5.55 -2.84 -14.44
N ALA A 71 -5.50 -1.83 -15.32
CA ALA A 71 -5.27 -1.97 -16.75
C ALA A 71 -3.78 -2.04 -17.15
N CYS A 72 -2.85 -1.71 -16.23
CA CYS A 72 -1.42 -1.75 -16.52
C CYS A 72 -0.93 -3.18 -16.80
N PRO A 73 0.12 -3.34 -17.64
CA PRO A 73 0.78 -4.62 -17.85
C PRO A 73 1.30 -5.20 -16.54
N TRP A 74 1.07 -6.49 -16.32
CA TRP A 74 1.66 -7.17 -15.17
C TRP A 74 3.19 -7.21 -15.27
N TYR A 75 3.89 -7.09 -14.16
CA TYR A 75 5.35 -6.95 -14.11
C TYR A 75 6.12 -8.09 -14.79
N THR A 76 5.51 -9.26 -14.95
CA THR A 76 6.10 -10.39 -15.68
C THR A 76 5.92 -10.30 -17.21
N GLY A 77 5.18 -9.31 -17.69
CA GLY A 77 4.82 -9.13 -19.09
C GLY A 77 3.67 -10.03 -19.59
N LYS A 78 2.98 -10.73 -18.69
CA LYS A 78 1.85 -11.60 -19.01
C LYS A 78 0.54 -11.02 -18.46
N GLY A 79 -0.31 -10.53 -19.35
CA GLY A 79 -1.61 -9.96 -18.98
C GLY A 79 -1.49 -8.63 -18.24
N THR A 80 -2.55 -8.27 -17.56
CA THR A 80 -2.70 -7.04 -16.78
C THR A 80 -2.67 -7.33 -15.26
N VAL A 81 -2.67 -6.27 -14.44
CA VAL A 81 -2.85 -6.40 -12.99
C VAL A 81 -4.20 -7.07 -12.66
N ASP A 82 -5.27 -6.72 -13.42
CA ASP A 82 -6.57 -7.37 -13.24
C ASP A 82 -6.55 -8.85 -13.58
N ASP A 83 -5.82 -9.24 -14.64
CA ASP A 83 -5.63 -10.66 -14.98
C ASP A 83 -4.91 -11.40 -13.84
N ALA A 84 -3.83 -10.84 -13.30
CA ALA A 84 -3.09 -11.42 -12.17
C ALA A 84 -3.97 -11.55 -10.91
N LYS A 85 -4.82 -10.55 -10.62
CA LYS A 85 -5.80 -10.61 -9.53
C LYS A 85 -6.81 -11.73 -9.76
N ASN A 86 -7.28 -11.89 -11.00
CA ASN A 86 -8.23 -12.94 -11.37
C ASN A 86 -7.62 -14.34 -11.25
N GLU A 87 -6.34 -14.53 -11.64
CA GLU A 87 -5.60 -15.77 -11.42
C GLU A 87 -5.47 -16.09 -9.92
N LEU A 88 -5.11 -15.11 -9.11
CA LEU A 88 -5.04 -15.28 -7.67
C LEU A 88 -6.41 -15.65 -7.08
N PHE A 89 -7.50 -15.00 -7.54
CA PHE A 89 -8.86 -15.36 -7.13
C PHE A 89 -9.19 -16.81 -7.42
N LEU A 90 -8.79 -17.35 -8.58
CA LEU A 90 -9.04 -18.75 -8.93
C LEU A 90 -8.35 -19.73 -7.96
N SER A 91 -7.23 -19.32 -7.38
CA SER A 91 -6.45 -20.11 -6.42
C SER A 91 -7.01 -20.04 -5.01
N VAL A 92 -7.28 -18.81 -4.49
CA VAL A 92 -7.66 -18.60 -3.08
C VAL A 92 -9.17 -18.53 -2.85
N ARG A 93 -9.95 -18.23 -3.89
CA ARG A 93 -11.42 -18.16 -3.86
C ARG A 93 -12.00 -17.10 -2.93
N GLU A 94 -11.24 -16.07 -2.61
CA GLU A 94 -11.66 -14.93 -1.81
C GLU A 94 -11.77 -13.66 -2.65
N ASN A 95 -12.68 -12.75 -2.25
CA ASN A 95 -12.74 -11.41 -2.80
C ASN A 95 -11.46 -10.64 -2.43
N MET A 96 -10.89 -9.95 -3.42
CA MET A 96 -9.68 -9.14 -3.23
C MET A 96 -9.82 -7.82 -3.94
N LYS A 97 -9.26 -6.77 -3.34
CA LYS A 97 -9.32 -5.42 -3.87
C LYS A 97 -8.02 -4.69 -3.60
N VAL A 98 -7.40 -4.12 -4.64
CA VAL A 98 -6.44 -3.04 -4.46
C VAL A 98 -7.26 -1.81 -4.06
N ARG A 99 -7.05 -1.34 -2.83
CA ARG A 99 -7.87 -0.27 -2.27
C ARG A 99 -7.35 1.10 -2.62
N ARG A 100 -6.04 1.31 -2.42
CA ARG A 100 -5.35 2.58 -2.64
C ARG A 100 -3.85 2.36 -2.73
N PHE A 101 -3.17 3.33 -3.29
CA PHE A 101 -1.71 3.39 -3.31
C PHE A 101 -1.24 4.84 -3.39
N GLU A 102 0.03 5.06 -3.05
CA GLU A 102 0.77 6.27 -3.33
C GLU A 102 2.11 5.91 -3.96
N ARG A 103 2.59 6.76 -4.87
CA ARG A 103 3.87 6.67 -5.57
C ARG A 103 4.63 7.98 -5.39
N ILE A 104 5.85 7.90 -4.88
CA ILE A 104 6.67 9.08 -4.55
C ILE A 104 8.05 8.94 -5.21
N GLU A 105 8.43 9.92 -6.01
CA GLU A 105 9.77 10.04 -6.55
C GLU A 105 10.60 10.92 -5.63
N GLY A 106 11.46 10.30 -4.80
CA GLY A 106 12.21 11.01 -3.81
C GLY A 106 13.04 10.09 -2.92
N LYS A 107 13.67 10.67 -1.90
CA LYS A 107 14.43 9.89 -0.91
C LYS A 107 13.46 9.27 0.10
N CYS A 108 12.91 8.11 -0.28
CA CYS A 108 11.89 7.43 0.51
C CYS A 108 12.48 6.33 1.39
N VAL A 109 11.94 6.21 2.61
CA VAL A 109 12.25 5.13 3.56
C VAL A 109 10.96 4.38 3.91
N PRO A 110 10.85 3.09 3.55
CA PRO A 110 9.68 2.29 3.86
C PRO A 110 9.80 1.60 5.21
N TYR A 111 8.67 1.42 5.89
CA TYR A 111 8.54 0.59 7.07
C TYR A 111 7.25 -0.23 7.03
N VAL A 112 7.36 -1.54 7.25
CA VAL A 112 6.21 -2.45 7.32
C VAL A 112 6.19 -3.10 8.70
N HIS A 113 5.09 -2.93 9.41
CA HIS A 113 4.91 -3.43 10.77
C HIS A 113 3.95 -4.62 10.79
N MET A 114 4.22 -5.60 11.67
CA MET A 114 3.39 -6.79 11.90
C MET A 114 2.93 -7.47 10.59
N LYS A 115 3.89 -7.73 9.68
CA LYS A 115 3.62 -8.41 8.39
C LYS A 115 2.55 -7.71 7.54
N GLY A 116 2.54 -6.37 7.54
CA GLY A 116 1.63 -5.59 6.70
C GLY A 116 0.32 -5.18 7.38
N LYS A 117 0.19 -5.28 8.70
CA LYS A 117 -0.94 -4.66 9.43
C LYS A 117 -0.85 -3.13 9.39
N VAL A 118 0.36 -2.58 9.39
CA VAL A 118 0.64 -1.16 9.17
C VAL A 118 1.82 -1.03 8.22
N ALA A 119 1.75 -0.08 7.31
CA ALA A 119 2.87 0.34 6.49
C ALA A 119 3.01 1.86 6.54
N VAL A 120 4.25 2.33 6.51
CA VAL A 120 4.60 3.74 6.47
C VAL A 120 5.63 3.95 5.36
N LEU A 121 5.48 5.03 4.62
CA LEU A 121 6.46 5.50 3.65
C LEU A 121 6.81 6.94 4.02
N VAL A 122 8.07 7.21 4.30
CA VAL A 122 8.58 8.55 4.64
C VAL A 122 9.39 9.06 3.46
N GLU A 123 9.05 10.25 2.98
CA GLU A 123 9.90 11.01 2.06
C GLU A 123 10.75 11.99 2.87
N LEU A 124 12.04 12.03 2.59
CA LEU A 124 13.00 12.92 3.24
C LEU A 124 13.47 14.00 2.25
N GLU A 125 13.19 15.26 2.56
CA GLU A 125 13.73 16.40 1.83
C GLU A 125 15.09 16.76 2.43
N THR A 126 16.17 16.39 1.73
CA THR A 126 17.54 16.58 2.21
C THR A 126 18.56 16.52 1.07
N GLU A 127 19.66 17.26 1.20
CA GLU A 127 20.84 17.17 0.33
C GLU A 127 21.72 15.94 0.64
N ALA A 128 21.59 15.36 1.83
CA ALA A 128 22.34 14.18 2.23
C ALA A 128 21.98 12.94 1.38
N SER A 129 22.89 11.97 1.29
CA SER A 129 22.60 10.70 0.61
C SER A 129 21.54 9.89 1.37
N LEU A 130 20.71 9.11 0.65
CA LEU A 130 19.72 8.26 1.28
C LEU A 130 20.36 7.28 2.26
N GLU A 131 21.54 6.75 1.94
CA GLU A 131 22.28 5.83 2.81
C GLU A 131 22.59 6.48 4.18
N SER A 132 23.02 7.75 4.20
CA SER A 132 23.36 8.46 5.44
C SER A 132 22.18 8.81 6.32
N VAL A 133 20.97 8.92 5.75
CA VAL A 133 19.75 9.30 6.48
C VAL A 133 18.73 8.17 6.62
N ASN A 134 19.06 6.98 6.11
CA ASN A 134 18.14 5.84 6.09
C ASN A 134 17.72 5.39 7.51
N GLU A 135 18.66 5.37 8.45
CA GLU A 135 18.37 5.01 9.84
C GLU A 135 17.42 6.03 10.47
N LEU A 136 17.69 7.33 10.31
CA LEU A 136 16.79 8.39 10.77
C LEU A 136 15.40 8.26 10.14
N GLY A 137 15.31 8.03 8.82
CA GLY A 137 14.04 7.85 8.13
C GLY A 137 13.27 6.64 8.66
N ARG A 138 13.95 5.56 9.00
CA ARG A 138 13.36 4.37 9.61
C ARG A 138 12.84 4.65 11.03
N ASP A 139 13.58 5.38 11.86
CA ASP A 139 13.16 5.77 13.21
C ASP A 139 11.91 6.66 13.14
N VAL A 140 11.88 7.62 12.23
CA VAL A 140 10.71 8.45 11.96
C VAL A 140 9.52 7.60 11.52
N ALA A 141 9.70 6.65 10.60
CA ALA A 141 8.64 5.76 10.14
C ALA A 141 8.09 4.88 11.28
N MET A 142 8.95 4.37 12.14
CA MET A 142 8.53 3.60 13.34
C MET A 142 7.74 4.48 14.31
N GLN A 143 8.15 5.73 14.51
CA GLN A 143 7.44 6.68 15.35
C GLN A 143 6.06 7.04 14.77
N ILE A 144 5.96 7.27 13.47
CA ILE A 144 4.69 7.47 12.76
C ILE A 144 3.78 6.24 12.94
N CYS A 145 4.31 5.04 12.79
CA CYS A 145 3.57 3.81 13.02
C CYS A 145 3.01 3.71 14.45
N ALA A 146 3.81 4.09 15.44
CA ALA A 146 3.44 3.99 16.86
C ALA A 146 2.40 5.05 17.28
N LEU A 147 2.54 6.29 16.80
CA LEU A 147 1.72 7.42 17.22
C LEU A 147 0.52 7.69 16.32
N ASN A 148 0.54 7.16 15.09
CA ASN A 148 -0.50 7.38 14.09
C ASN A 148 -0.90 8.88 13.94
N PRO A 149 0.06 9.78 13.66
CA PRO A 149 -0.21 11.22 13.56
C PRO A 149 -1.24 11.48 12.44
N GLN A 150 -2.15 12.42 12.69
CA GLN A 150 -3.21 12.77 11.73
C GLN A 150 -2.75 13.85 10.75
N TYR A 151 -1.69 14.59 11.09
CA TYR A 151 -1.20 15.74 10.33
C TYR A 151 0.31 15.65 10.17
N LEU A 152 0.83 16.20 9.07
CA LEU A 152 2.27 16.22 8.79
C LEU A 152 2.97 17.26 9.70
N ASP A 153 2.37 18.45 9.82
CA ASP A 153 2.88 19.55 10.63
C ASP A 153 1.73 20.43 11.13
N GLU A 154 2.06 21.45 11.94
CA GLU A 154 1.09 22.36 12.55
C GLU A 154 0.26 23.14 11.52
N SER A 155 0.82 23.45 10.34
CA SER A 155 0.10 24.18 9.28
C SER A 155 -1.05 23.38 8.67
N ASN A 156 -1.01 22.05 8.79
CA ASN A 156 -2.04 21.14 8.29
C ASN A 156 -3.17 20.92 9.32
N VAL A 157 -3.02 21.39 10.56
CA VAL A 157 -4.01 21.18 11.63
C VAL A 157 -5.16 22.17 11.47
N PRO A 158 -6.43 21.72 11.31
CA PRO A 158 -7.58 22.60 11.30
C PRO A 158 -7.69 23.41 12.59
N ALA A 159 -8.04 24.71 12.48
CA ALA A 159 -8.16 25.60 13.63
C ALA A 159 -9.11 25.04 14.72
N ALA A 160 -10.19 24.36 14.32
CA ALA A 160 -11.12 23.74 15.25
C ALA A 160 -10.48 22.63 16.11
N ASP A 161 -9.53 21.88 15.55
CA ASP A 161 -8.83 20.83 16.31
C ASP A 161 -7.80 21.45 17.25
N VAL A 162 -7.14 22.54 16.85
CA VAL A 162 -6.24 23.32 17.71
C VAL A 162 -7.00 23.92 18.90
N ASP A 163 -8.18 24.50 18.67
CA ASP A 163 -8.99 25.12 19.71
C ASP A 163 -9.52 24.07 20.69
N LYS A 164 -9.98 22.92 20.18
CA LYS A 164 -10.41 21.79 21.01
C LYS A 164 -9.28 21.28 21.92
N GLU A 165 -8.07 21.17 21.41
CA GLU A 165 -6.93 20.70 22.20
C GLU A 165 -6.51 21.71 23.27
N LYS A 166 -6.67 23.02 23.01
CA LYS A 166 -6.44 24.07 23.99
C LYS A 166 -7.46 24.06 25.14
N GLU A 167 -8.71 23.65 24.87
CA GLU A 167 -9.75 23.56 25.92
C GLU A 167 -9.52 22.36 26.86
N ILE A 168 -8.78 21.34 26.43
CA ILE A 168 -8.49 20.12 27.22
C ILE A 168 -7.32 20.32 28.18
N ARG A 169 -6.46 21.32 27.93
CA ARG A 169 -5.28 21.67 28.76
C ARG A 169 -5.60 22.73 29.80
#